data_fbf0342859c96128a691d17f5828eaf6
#
_entry.id   fbf0342859c96128a691d17f5828eaf6
#
_cell.length_a   1.000
_cell.length_b   1.000
_cell.length_c   1.000
_cell.angle_alpha   90.00
_cell.angle_beta   90.00
_cell.angle_gamma   90.00
#
_symmetry.space_group_name_H-M   'P 1'
#
loop_
_entity.id
_entity.type
_entity.pdbx_description
1 polymer ?
#
loop_
_entity_poly.entity_id
_entity_poly.type
_entity_poly.pdbx_seq_one_letter_code
_entity_poly.pdbx_strand_id
1 'polypeptide(L)'
;MQEYLIEQGHEPLSFIGEASLDDEPASIARKIRRTLGIDGNWAKQQTSWNAALRVLESKIEDAGILVMVNGVVGNNTHRKLEPDEFRGFVLADNYAPLLFVNGTDGKAAQMFTLAHELAHLWLGRSAAFDLRDLQPADDAYEQACNRIAAEFLVPSTLLTTLWPDIAAHKDAVQHIARQFKVSEIVAARRFFDLGLIGRDTFFNFYREWQQSEYTKNSSPRGRGDYYMNQNLRIGRRFGEALVQLFRKEKTPIQRHTD
;
A
#
# COMPACT_ATOMS: atom_id res chain seq x y z
N MET A 1 -18.29 0.51 12.48
CA MET A 1 -17.03 -0.13 12.93
C MET A 1 -16.40 0.64 14.07
N GLN A 2 -16.21 1.95 14.00
CA GLN A 2 -15.65 2.77 15.08
C GLN A 2 -16.43 2.60 16.39
N GLU A 3 -17.74 2.86 16.40
CA GLU A 3 -18.59 2.68 17.57
C GLU A 3 -18.48 1.26 18.16
N TYR A 4 -18.53 0.24 17.29
CA TYR A 4 -18.36 -1.14 17.71
C TYR A 4 -17.03 -1.39 18.43
N LEU A 5 -15.91 -0.88 17.91
CA LEU A 5 -14.60 -1.04 18.55
C LEU A 5 -14.53 -0.32 19.90
N ILE A 6 -15.10 0.88 20.00
CA ILE A 6 -15.21 1.65 21.26
C ILE A 6 -16.04 0.88 22.28
N GLU A 7 -17.19 0.36 21.89
CA GLU A 7 -18.06 -0.45 22.76
C GLU A 7 -17.40 -1.76 23.23
N GLN A 8 -16.47 -2.30 22.43
CA GLN A 8 -15.69 -3.48 22.82
C GLN A 8 -14.49 -3.15 23.70
N GLY A 9 -14.27 -1.86 24.05
CA GLY A 9 -13.16 -1.40 24.89
C GLY A 9 -11.80 -1.37 24.17
N HIS A 10 -11.80 -1.27 22.85
CA HIS A 10 -10.53 -1.08 22.13
C HIS A 10 -9.99 0.32 22.39
N GLU A 11 -8.68 0.41 22.60
CA GLU A 11 -7.96 1.68 22.69
C GLU A 11 -7.73 2.29 21.30
N PRO A 12 -7.62 3.64 21.20
CA PRO A 12 -7.28 4.30 19.95
C PRO A 12 -5.88 3.91 19.48
N LEU A 13 -5.70 3.85 18.17
CA LEU A 13 -4.42 3.55 17.54
C LEU A 13 -3.50 4.78 17.65
N SER A 14 -2.45 4.67 18.45
CA SER A 14 -1.55 5.77 18.80
C SER A 14 -0.70 6.31 17.65
N PHE A 15 -0.58 5.56 16.57
CA PHE A 15 0.23 5.95 15.41
C PHE A 15 -0.51 6.87 14.41
N ILE A 16 -1.83 7.05 14.55
CA ILE A 16 -2.61 7.96 13.69
C ILE A 16 -2.23 9.41 14.01
N GLY A 17 -1.62 10.10 13.03
CA GLY A 17 -1.17 11.48 13.22
C GLY A 17 0.09 11.61 14.10
N GLU A 18 0.86 10.53 14.30
CA GLU A 18 2.10 10.54 15.09
C GLU A 18 3.24 11.30 14.41
N ALA A 19 3.16 11.53 13.11
CA ALA A 19 4.20 12.16 12.31
C ALA A 19 3.79 13.54 11.78
N SER A 20 4.79 14.37 11.48
CA SER A 20 4.60 15.66 10.83
C SER A 20 5.39 15.77 9.52
N LEU A 21 5.11 16.80 8.71
CA LEU A 21 5.86 17.08 7.48
C LEU A 21 7.33 17.43 7.72
N ASP A 22 7.68 17.85 8.94
CA ASP A 22 9.04 18.21 9.33
C ASP A 22 9.88 16.98 9.70
N ASP A 23 9.23 15.81 9.88
CA ASP A 23 9.93 14.58 10.18
C ASP A 23 10.62 14.00 8.92
N GLU A 24 11.80 13.43 9.10
CA GLU A 24 12.53 12.74 8.03
C GLU A 24 11.73 11.53 7.49
N PRO A 25 11.49 11.43 6.17
CA PRO A 25 10.75 10.30 5.57
C PRO A 25 11.28 8.92 5.99
N ALA A 26 12.60 8.79 6.14
CA ALA A 26 13.22 7.54 6.60
C ALA A 26 12.87 7.19 8.06
N SER A 27 12.67 8.19 8.90
CA SER A 27 12.22 8.01 10.28
C SER A 27 10.76 7.52 10.32
N ILE A 28 9.88 8.18 9.57
CA ILE A 28 8.46 7.80 9.47
C ILE A 28 8.33 6.39 8.90
N ALA A 29 9.01 6.09 7.79
CA ALA A 29 9.00 4.76 7.18
C ALA A 29 9.48 3.65 8.13
N ARG A 30 10.48 3.92 8.99
CA ARG A 30 10.90 2.99 10.04
C ARG A 30 9.85 2.79 11.13
N LYS A 31 9.16 3.85 11.54
CA LYS A 31 8.03 3.76 12.50
C LYS A 31 6.92 2.88 11.92
N ILE A 32 6.51 3.13 10.66
CA ILE A 32 5.51 2.31 9.96
C ILE A 32 5.95 0.84 9.95
N ARG A 33 7.16 0.52 9.49
CA ARG A 33 7.64 -0.88 9.46
C ARG A 33 7.65 -1.52 10.85
N ARG A 34 8.06 -0.77 11.90
CA ARG A 34 8.03 -1.27 13.28
C ARG A 34 6.62 -1.61 13.74
N THR A 35 5.65 -0.73 13.49
CA THR A 35 4.23 -0.97 13.83
C THR A 35 3.67 -2.19 13.12
N LEU A 36 4.04 -2.38 11.84
CA LEU A 36 3.63 -3.54 11.05
C LEU A 36 4.42 -4.84 11.39
N GLY A 37 5.45 -4.77 12.24
CA GLY A 37 6.28 -5.92 12.59
C GLY A 37 7.05 -6.51 11.40
N ILE A 38 7.53 -5.66 10.47
CA ILE A 38 8.32 -6.04 9.30
C ILE A 38 9.66 -5.30 9.28
N ASP A 39 10.67 -5.90 8.68
CA ASP A 39 11.99 -5.29 8.47
C ASP A 39 12.13 -4.66 7.07
N GLY A 40 13.28 -4.05 6.79
CA GLY A 40 13.53 -3.42 5.48
C GLY A 40 13.68 -4.42 4.32
N ASN A 41 13.93 -5.70 4.60
CA ASN A 41 14.11 -6.77 3.60
C ASN A 41 12.89 -7.71 3.47
N TRP A 42 11.79 -7.41 4.15
CA TRP A 42 10.61 -8.28 4.22
C TRP A 42 10.14 -8.78 2.85
N ALA A 43 10.17 -7.93 1.83
CA ALA A 43 9.71 -8.26 0.48
C ALA A 43 10.63 -9.25 -0.25
N LYS A 44 11.95 -9.26 0.05
CA LYS A 44 12.92 -10.20 -0.51
C LYS A 44 12.58 -11.65 -0.17
N GLN A 45 11.99 -11.88 0.99
CA GLN A 45 11.58 -13.20 1.46
C GLN A 45 10.37 -13.76 0.72
N GLN A 46 9.67 -12.93 -0.07
CA GLN A 46 8.45 -13.32 -0.76
C GLN A 46 8.76 -13.86 -2.16
N THR A 47 8.08 -14.95 -2.52
CA THR A 47 8.29 -15.65 -3.82
C THR A 47 7.78 -14.86 -5.02
N SER A 48 6.78 -13.97 -4.82
CA SER A 48 6.15 -13.21 -5.89
C SER A 48 5.61 -11.86 -5.38
N TRP A 49 5.29 -10.96 -6.32
CA TRP A 49 4.59 -9.70 -5.99
C TRP A 49 3.23 -9.93 -5.32
N ASN A 50 2.51 -10.97 -5.75
CA ASN A 50 1.23 -11.32 -5.13
C ASN A 50 1.39 -11.82 -3.69
N ALA A 51 2.42 -12.61 -3.42
CA ALA A 51 2.75 -13.06 -2.06
C ALA A 51 3.15 -11.85 -1.17
N ALA A 52 3.98 -10.95 -1.69
CA ALA A 52 4.38 -9.74 -0.96
C ALA A 52 3.18 -8.84 -0.64
N LEU A 53 2.30 -8.61 -1.61
CA LEU A 53 1.08 -7.81 -1.40
C LEU A 53 0.21 -8.42 -0.29
N ARG A 54 -0.04 -9.72 -0.31
CA ARG A 54 -0.84 -10.39 0.73
C ARG A 54 -0.21 -10.30 2.12
N VAL A 55 1.12 -10.42 2.20
CA VAL A 55 1.83 -10.24 3.47
C VAL A 55 1.66 -8.80 3.97
N LEU A 56 1.82 -7.81 3.09
CA LEU A 56 1.64 -6.40 3.46
C LEU A 56 0.21 -6.13 3.92
N GLU A 57 -0.82 -6.57 3.18
CA GLU A 57 -2.23 -6.46 3.56
C GLU A 57 -2.49 -7.07 4.94
N SER A 58 -2.02 -8.30 5.17
CA SER A 58 -2.18 -8.98 6.47
C SER A 58 -1.51 -8.20 7.61
N LYS A 59 -0.31 -7.68 7.41
CA LYS A 59 0.41 -6.91 8.43
C LYS A 59 -0.24 -5.57 8.75
N ILE A 60 -0.84 -4.93 7.76
CA ILE A 60 -1.63 -3.71 7.94
C ILE A 60 -2.89 -4.02 8.76
N GLU A 61 -3.60 -5.11 8.43
CA GLU A 61 -4.79 -5.53 9.20
C GLU A 61 -4.43 -5.96 10.64
N ASP A 62 -3.30 -6.65 10.84
CA ASP A 62 -2.80 -7.04 12.17
C ASP A 62 -2.50 -5.81 13.04
N ALA A 63 -2.09 -4.69 12.44
CA ALA A 63 -1.86 -3.42 13.14
C ALA A 63 -3.15 -2.65 13.48
N GLY A 64 -4.32 -3.15 13.08
CA GLY A 64 -5.60 -2.53 13.41
C GLY A 64 -6.24 -1.70 12.31
N ILE A 65 -5.63 -1.63 11.14
CA ILE A 65 -6.12 -0.88 10.00
C ILE A 65 -7.01 -1.77 9.12
N LEU A 66 -8.14 -1.27 8.67
CA LEU A 66 -9.01 -1.97 7.71
C LEU A 66 -8.41 -1.85 6.31
N VAL A 67 -8.31 -2.97 5.58
CA VAL A 67 -7.85 -2.99 4.19
C VAL A 67 -8.95 -3.54 3.29
N MET A 68 -9.31 -2.78 2.27
CA MET A 68 -10.29 -3.20 1.26
C MET A 68 -9.66 -3.09 -0.13
N VAL A 69 -9.71 -4.17 -0.89
CA VAL A 69 -9.23 -4.22 -2.28
C VAL A 69 -10.37 -4.58 -3.20
N ASN A 70 -10.79 -3.67 -4.05
CA ASN A 70 -11.87 -3.92 -5.00
C ASN A 70 -11.56 -3.29 -6.36
N GLY A 71 -11.85 -4.00 -7.43
CA GLY A 71 -11.63 -3.53 -8.80
C GLY A 71 -12.93 -3.26 -9.57
N VAL A 72 -14.11 -3.28 -8.90
CA VAL A 72 -15.41 -3.10 -9.56
C VAL A 72 -16.35 -2.26 -8.71
N VAL A 73 -17.27 -1.55 -9.35
CA VAL A 73 -18.28 -0.73 -8.68
C VAL A 73 -19.52 -1.57 -8.41
N GLY A 74 -20.01 -1.57 -7.17
CA GLY A 74 -21.28 -2.20 -6.79
C GLY A 74 -21.39 -3.69 -7.14
N ASN A 75 -20.29 -4.46 -6.99
CA ASN A 75 -20.19 -5.88 -7.40
C ASN A 75 -20.46 -6.16 -8.90
N ASN A 76 -20.53 -5.13 -9.72
CA ASN A 76 -20.75 -5.27 -11.17
C ASN A 76 -19.39 -5.46 -11.87
N THR A 77 -19.11 -6.68 -12.34
CA THR A 77 -17.84 -7.03 -13.03
C THR A 77 -17.67 -6.33 -14.38
N HIS A 78 -18.73 -5.72 -14.93
CA HIS A 78 -18.67 -4.90 -16.15
C HIS A 78 -18.31 -3.44 -15.86
N ARG A 79 -18.40 -2.99 -14.59
CA ARG A 79 -18.02 -1.64 -14.16
C ARG A 79 -16.72 -1.71 -13.38
N LYS A 80 -15.61 -1.80 -14.09
CA LYS A 80 -14.27 -1.81 -13.51
C LYS A 80 -13.89 -0.40 -13.05
N LEU A 81 -13.10 -0.34 -11.97
CA LEU A 81 -12.40 0.88 -11.58
C LEU A 81 -11.19 1.04 -12.51
N GLU A 82 -11.04 2.23 -13.08
CA GLU A 82 -9.90 2.55 -13.94
C GLU A 82 -8.75 3.10 -13.07
N PRO A 83 -7.54 2.47 -13.09
CA PRO A 83 -6.41 2.91 -12.27
C PRO A 83 -5.94 4.34 -12.59
N ASP A 84 -6.19 4.81 -13.82
CA ASP A 84 -5.83 6.17 -14.25
C ASP A 84 -6.77 7.25 -13.66
N GLU A 85 -7.97 6.86 -13.22
CA GLU A 85 -8.92 7.76 -12.56
C GLU A 85 -8.81 7.69 -11.04
N PHE A 86 -8.50 6.49 -10.51
CA PHE A 86 -8.55 6.25 -9.07
C PHE A 86 -7.73 5.04 -8.67
N ARG A 87 -6.77 5.21 -7.77
CA ARG A 87 -5.90 4.12 -7.28
C ARG A 87 -6.20 3.68 -5.87
N GLY A 88 -6.55 4.59 -4.99
CA GLY A 88 -6.87 4.29 -3.61
C GLY A 88 -7.36 5.51 -2.84
N PHE A 89 -7.75 5.29 -1.61
CA PHE A 89 -8.01 6.34 -0.62
C PHE A 89 -7.78 5.83 0.79
N VAL A 90 -7.61 6.75 1.71
CA VAL A 90 -7.54 6.50 3.13
C VAL A 90 -8.57 7.34 3.89
N LEU A 91 -9.21 6.71 4.85
CA LEU A 91 -9.99 7.39 5.89
C LEU A 91 -9.22 7.29 7.19
N ALA A 92 -8.70 8.41 7.65
CA ALA A 92 -8.00 8.48 8.94
C ALA A 92 -9.04 8.51 10.07
N ASP A 93 -8.96 7.51 10.94
CA ASP A 93 -9.79 7.36 12.14
C ASP A 93 -8.94 6.70 13.22
N ASN A 94 -9.11 7.12 14.48
CA ASN A 94 -8.27 6.63 15.58
C ASN A 94 -8.58 5.19 15.99
N TYR A 95 -9.75 4.64 15.66
CA TYR A 95 -10.17 3.27 16.03
C TYR A 95 -10.31 2.35 14.84
N ALA A 96 -10.80 2.86 13.72
CA ALA A 96 -11.13 2.08 12.53
C ALA A 96 -10.62 2.73 11.24
N PRO A 97 -9.32 3.07 11.13
CA PRO A 97 -8.80 3.62 9.89
C PRO A 97 -8.97 2.63 8.74
N LEU A 98 -9.28 3.14 7.55
CA LEU A 98 -9.55 2.34 6.37
C LEU A 98 -8.64 2.74 5.22
N LEU A 99 -7.97 1.75 4.63
CA LEU A 99 -7.28 1.84 3.34
C LEU A 99 -8.12 1.13 2.28
N PHE A 100 -8.41 1.83 1.18
CA PHE A 100 -9.00 1.24 0.00
C PHE A 100 -7.99 1.27 -1.15
N VAL A 101 -7.88 0.15 -1.89
CA VAL A 101 -6.99 0.04 -3.05
C VAL A 101 -7.75 -0.50 -4.26
N ASN A 102 -7.50 0.10 -5.42
CA ASN A 102 -8.05 -0.38 -6.69
C ASN A 102 -7.40 -1.72 -7.08
N GLY A 103 -8.19 -2.79 -6.99
CA GLY A 103 -7.75 -4.16 -7.29
C GLY A 103 -7.48 -4.45 -8.77
N THR A 104 -7.82 -3.53 -9.69
CA THR A 104 -7.52 -3.67 -11.14
C THR A 104 -6.08 -3.32 -11.47
N ASP A 105 -5.41 -2.55 -10.59
CA ASP A 105 -4.02 -2.14 -10.79
C ASP A 105 -3.02 -3.30 -10.65
N GLY A 106 -1.80 -3.11 -11.14
CA GLY A 106 -0.70 -4.06 -10.98
C GLY A 106 -0.30 -4.27 -9.52
N LYS A 107 0.18 -5.46 -9.14
CA LYS A 107 0.49 -5.79 -7.73
C LYS A 107 1.55 -4.88 -7.10
N ALA A 108 2.56 -4.48 -7.87
CA ALA A 108 3.56 -3.51 -7.43
C ALA A 108 2.95 -2.12 -7.18
N ALA A 109 2.03 -1.69 -8.04
CA ALA A 109 1.33 -0.43 -7.90
C ALA A 109 0.38 -0.45 -6.69
N GLN A 110 -0.37 -1.55 -6.47
CA GLN A 110 -1.19 -1.73 -5.26
C GLN A 110 -0.36 -1.63 -3.98
N MET A 111 0.86 -2.23 -3.94
CA MET A 111 1.76 -2.09 -2.79
C MET A 111 2.25 -0.65 -2.59
N PHE A 112 2.53 0.07 -3.69
CA PHE A 112 2.91 1.47 -3.59
C PHE A 112 1.75 2.32 -3.06
N THR A 113 0.52 2.10 -3.55
CA THR A 113 -0.69 2.75 -3.04
C THR A 113 -0.87 2.47 -1.54
N LEU A 114 -0.78 1.21 -1.08
CA LEU A 114 -0.87 0.89 0.35
C LEU A 114 0.19 1.64 1.18
N ALA A 115 1.43 1.68 0.71
CA ALA A 115 2.51 2.39 1.40
C ALA A 115 2.27 3.91 1.45
N HIS A 116 1.71 4.47 0.38
CA HIS A 116 1.33 5.88 0.28
C HIS A 116 0.18 6.22 1.25
N GLU A 117 -0.88 5.42 1.26
CA GLU A 117 -2.01 5.61 2.16
C GLU A 117 -1.64 5.41 3.64
N LEU A 118 -0.69 4.52 3.94
CA LEU A 118 -0.10 4.41 5.28
C LEU A 118 0.60 5.71 5.69
N ALA A 119 1.32 6.36 4.78
CA ALA A 119 1.95 7.65 5.08
C ALA A 119 0.92 8.72 5.47
N HIS A 120 -0.23 8.78 4.78
CA HIS A 120 -1.33 9.66 5.15
C HIS A 120 -1.85 9.39 6.57
N LEU A 121 -1.98 8.11 6.98
CA LEU A 121 -2.41 7.76 8.35
C LEU A 121 -1.41 8.27 9.39
N TRP A 122 -0.11 8.08 9.18
CA TRP A 122 0.92 8.60 10.09
C TRP A 122 0.93 10.11 10.15
N LEU A 123 0.60 10.79 9.06
CA LEU A 123 0.44 12.25 9.01
C LEU A 123 -0.95 12.73 9.47
N GLY A 124 -1.86 11.82 9.85
CA GLY A 124 -3.18 12.13 10.40
C GLY A 124 -4.17 12.72 9.39
N ARG A 125 -4.05 12.40 8.09
CA ARG A 125 -4.91 12.95 7.03
C ARG A 125 -5.66 11.87 6.27
N SER A 126 -6.96 12.13 6.04
CA SER A 126 -7.75 11.42 5.03
C SER A 126 -7.45 11.99 3.65
N ALA A 127 -7.25 11.14 2.66
CA ALA A 127 -6.95 11.53 1.29
C ALA A 127 -7.53 10.53 0.28
N ALA A 128 -7.72 10.98 -0.96
CA ALA A 128 -7.96 10.13 -2.12
C ALA A 128 -6.77 10.26 -3.08
N PHE A 129 -6.15 9.14 -3.42
CA PHE A 129 -4.93 9.09 -4.20
C PHE A 129 -5.23 8.90 -5.68
N ASP A 130 -4.80 9.88 -6.47
CA ASP A 130 -4.85 9.88 -7.93
C ASP A 130 -3.42 10.04 -8.48
N LEU A 131 -2.90 8.98 -9.10
CA LEU A 131 -1.56 8.99 -9.73
C LEU A 131 -1.58 9.53 -11.16
N ARG A 132 -2.46 10.47 -11.53
CA ARG A 132 -2.44 11.00 -12.90
C ARG A 132 -1.08 11.50 -13.33
N ASP A 133 -0.23 11.84 -12.35
CA ASP A 133 1.11 12.29 -12.63
C ASP A 133 2.10 11.71 -11.60
N LEU A 134 3.09 10.95 -12.09
CA LEU A 134 4.41 10.88 -11.44
C LEU A 134 5.12 12.26 -11.50
N GLN A 135 4.38 13.30 -11.84
CA GLN A 135 4.81 14.70 -11.75
C GLN A 135 4.80 15.12 -10.29
N PRO A 136 5.62 16.08 -9.89
CA PRO A 136 5.63 16.55 -8.51
C PRO A 136 4.23 17.04 -8.19
N ALA A 137 3.57 16.36 -7.26
CA ALA A 137 2.33 16.86 -6.69
C ALA A 137 2.61 18.28 -6.19
N ASP A 138 1.78 19.24 -6.54
CA ASP A 138 1.90 20.62 -6.05
C ASP A 138 1.66 20.71 -4.53
N ASP A 139 1.11 19.65 -3.92
CA ASP A 139 0.88 19.55 -2.50
C ASP A 139 2.10 18.92 -1.78
N ALA A 140 2.63 19.63 -0.79
CA ALA A 140 3.75 19.19 0.03
C ALA A 140 3.46 17.88 0.79
N TYR A 141 2.20 17.62 1.14
CA TYR A 141 1.79 16.36 1.78
C TYR A 141 1.90 15.17 0.83
N GLU A 142 1.42 15.31 -0.40
CA GLU A 142 1.50 14.27 -1.41
C GLU A 142 2.96 13.93 -1.73
N GLN A 143 3.82 14.96 -1.83
CA GLN A 143 5.26 14.76 -2.00
C GLN A 143 5.89 14.04 -0.81
N ALA A 144 5.47 14.37 0.42
CA ALA A 144 5.96 13.69 1.62
C ALA A 144 5.49 12.23 1.65
N CYS A 145 4.19 11.96 1.38
CA CYS A 145 3.65 10.61 1.30
C CYS A 145 4.37 9.75 0.25
N ASN A 146 4.64 10.30 -0.93
CA ASN A 146 5.41 9.62 -1.96
C ASN A 146 6.84 9.26 -1.50
N ARG A 147 7.52 10.19 -0.81
CA ARG A 147 8.87 9.93 -0.25
C ARG A 147 8.86 8.90 0.85
N ILE A 148 7.86 8.96 1.75
CA ILE A 148 7.69 7.99 2.83
C ILE A 148 7.39 6.61 2.24
N ALA A 149 6.49 6.51 1.26
CA ALA A 149 6.16 5.26 0.58
C ALA A 149 7.37 4.64 -0.11
N ALA A 150 8.14 5.45 -0.84
CA ALA A 150 9.37 4.99 -1.48
C ALA A 150 10.41 4.49 -0.46
N GLU A 151 10.58 5.20 0.66
CA GLU A 151 11.48 4.81 1.75
C GLU A 151 10.98 3.58 2.52
N PHE A 152 9.65 3.43 2.67
CA PHE A 152 9.04 2.26 3.28
C PHE A 152 9.29 0.98 2.45
N LEU A 153 9.10 1.07 1.13
CA LEU A 153 9.25 -0.08 0.23
C LEU A 153 10.71 -0.37 -0.11
N VAL A 154 11.52 0.68 -0.34
CA VAL A 154 12.93 0.58 -0.76
C VAL A 154 13.78 1.46 0.16
N PRO A 155 14.18 0.95 1.34
CA PRO A 155 14.97 1.72 2.30
C PRO A 155 16.28 2.23 1.70
N SER A 156 16.55 3.54 1.86
CA SER A 156 17.77 4.19 1.38
C SER A 156 19.03 3.50 1.87
N THR A 157 19.06 3.13 3.16
CA THR A 157 20.21 2.45 3.78
C THR A 157 20.53 1.11 3.12
N LEU A 158 19.50 0.31 2.82
CA LEU A 158 19.68 -0.99 2.14
C LEU A 158 20.11 -0.80 0.69
N LEU A 159 19.46 0.13 -0.02
CA LEU A 159 19.79 0.39 -1.41
C LEU A 159 21.22 0.91 -1.58
N THR A 160 21.65 1.84 -0.73
CA THR A 160 23.02 2.38 -0.73
C THR A 160 24.06 1.29 -0.44
N THR A 161 23.74 0.35 0.46
CA THR A 161 24.62 -0.80 0.76
C THR A 161 24.73 -1.77 -0.43
N LEU A 162 23.64 -1.99 -1.17
CA LEU A 162 23.63 -2.88 -2.33
C LEU A 162 24.23 -2.24 -3.59
N TRP A 163 24.23 -0.92 -3.67
CA TRP A 163 24.58 -0.18 -4.89
C TRP A 163 25.95 -0.52 -5.46
N PRO A 164 27.04 -0.60 -4.67
CA PRO A 164 28.37 -0.92 -5.19
C PRO A 164 28.40 -2.23 -5.98
N ASP A 165 27.63 -3.22 -5.56
CA ASP A 165 27.59 -4.55 -6.18
C ASP A 165 26.78 -4.59 -7.46
N ILE A 166 25.79 -3.69 -7.62
CA ILE A 166 24.84 -3.73 -8.73
C ILE A 166 25.01 -2.60 -9.75
N ALA A 167 25.73 -1.53 -9.41
CA ALA A 167 25.84 -0.30 -10.23
C ALA A 167 26.32 -0.55 -11.68
N ALA A 168 27.20 -1.55 -11.88
CA ALA A 168 27.71 -1.92 -13.18
C ALA A 168 26.79 -2.88 -13.96
N HIS A 169 25.74 -3.42 -13.35
CA HIS A 169 24.85 -4.38 -13.98
C HIS A 169 23.82 -3.67 -14.86
N LYS A 170 23.64 -4.16 -16.08
CA LYS A 170 22.64 -3.62 -17.02
C LYS A 170 21.20 -3.78 -16.52
N ASP A 171 20.95 -4.77 -15.66
CA ASP A 171 19.66 -5.11 -15.06
C ASP A 171 19.52 -4.66 -13.60
N ALA A 172 20.31 -3.67 -13.17
CA ALA A 172 20.29 -3.14 -11.79
C ALA A 172 18.88 -2.73 -11.35
N VAL A 173 18.10 -2.05 -12.23
CA VAL A 173 16.71 -1.64 -11.96
C VAL A 173 15.84 -2.87 -11.73
N GLN A 174 15.91 -3.87 -12.63
CA GLN A 174 15.14 -5.11 -12.53
C GLN A 174 15.52 -5.92 -11.28
N HIS A 175 16.80 -5.91 -10.93
CA HIS A 175 17.30 -6.60 -9.73
C HIS A 175 16.64 -6.01 -8.46
N ILE A 176 16.67 -4.70 -8.31
CA ILE A 176 16.05 -4.00 -7.16
C ILE A 176 14.52 -4.14 -7.19
N ALA A 177 13.89 -4.02 -8.35
CA ALA A 177 12.45 -4.23 -8.49
C ALA A 177 12.02 -5.62 -8.01
N ARG A 178 12.77 -6.67 -8.36
CA ARG A 178 12.51 -8.05 -7.90
C ARG A 178 12.79 -8.24 -6.41
N GLN A 179 13.86 -7.64 -5.89
CA GLN A 179 14.24 -7.78 -4.47
C GLN A 179 13.19 -7.15 -3.56
N PHE A 180 12.78 -5.92 -3.86
CA PHE A 180 11.82 -5.16 -3.05
C PHE A 180 10.36 -5.31 -3.50
N LYS A 181 10.10 -6.11 -4.55
CA LYS A 181 8.76 -6.33 -5.13
C LYS A 181 8.04 -5.03 -5.53
N VAL A 182 8.81 -4.05 -5.98
CA VAL A 182 8.30 -2.79 -6.55
C VAL A 182 8.27 -2.84 -8.08
N SER A 183 7.69 -1.82 -8.71
CA SER A 183 7.81 -1.66 -10.17
C SER A 183 9.21 -1.14 -10.55
N GLU A 184 9.62 -1.40 -11.79
CA GLU A 184 10.91 -0.91 -12.30
C GLU A 184 11.00 0.63 -12.25
N ILE A 185 9.88 1.32 -12.47
CA ILE A 185 9.87 2.78 -12.39
C ILE A 185 10.07 3.29 -10.95
N VAL A 186 9.52 2.61 -9.95
CA VAL A 186 9.77 2.94 -8.54
C VAL A 186 11.24 2.70 -8.19
N ALA A 187 11.84 1.60 -8.64
CA ALA A 187 13.26 1.32 -8.43
C ALA A 187 14.17 2.36 -9.11
N ALA A 188 13.91 2.70 -10.37
CA ALA A 188 14.65 3.71 -11.11
C ALA A 188 14.50 5.10 -10.48
N ARG A 189 13.29 5.48 -10.07
CA ARG A 189 13.04 6.74 -9.35
C ARG A 189 13.81 6.77 -8.04
N ARG A 190 13.88 5.67 -7.31
CA ARG A 190 14.64 5.58 -6.06
C ARG A 190 16.14 5.77 -6.27
N PHE A 191 16.71 5.22 -7.35
CA PHE A 191 18.10 5.48 -7.74
C PHE A 191 18.35 6.97 -7.98
N PHE A 192 17.43 7.63 -8.69
CA PHE A 192 17.53 9.05 -8.99
C PHE A 192 17.40 9.91 -7.72
N ASP A 193 16.42 9.64 -6.86
CA ASP A 193 16.20 10.39 -5.62
C ASP A 193 17.38 10.31 -4.65
N LEU A 194 18.16 9.22 -4.68
CA LEU A 194 19.36 9.02 -3.89
C LEU A 194 20.64 9.49 -4.60
N GLY A 195 20.54 10.08 -5.80
CA GLY A 195 21.69 10.53 -6.58
C GLY A 195 22.60 9.40 -7.09
N LEU A 196 22.10 8.15 -7.12
CA LEU A 196 22.85 6.98 -7.60
C LEU A 196 22.92 6.93 -9.13
N ILE A 197 21.94 7.54 -9.82
CA ILE A 197 21.95 7.76 -11.27
C ILE A 197 21.66 9.23 -11.58
N GLY A 198 22.18 9.72 -12.71
CA GLY A 198 21.95 11.08 -13.18
C GLY A 198 20.54 11.27 -13.77
N ARG A 199 20.17 12.55 -13.92
CA ARG A 199 18.87 12.96 -14.47
C ARG A 199 18.61 12.38 -15.87
N ASP A 200 19.58 12.45 -16.77
CA ASP A 200 19.42 11.97 -18.15
C ASP A 200 19.21 10.47 -18.21
N THR A 201 19.92 9.70 -17.36
CA THR A 201 19.75 8.25 -17.23
C THR A 201 18.33 7.91 -16.78
N PHE A 202 17.81 8.59 -15.76
CA PHE A 202 16.45 8.39 -15.27
C PHE A 202 15.40 8.72 -16.32
N PHE A 203 15.49 9.90 -16.98
CA PHE A 203 14.47 10.30 -17.96
C PHE A 203 14.53 9.49 -19.26
N ASN A 204 15.68 8.96 -19.65
CA ASN A 204 15.78 8.01 -20.76
C ASN A 204 15.05 6.71 -20.40
N PHE A 205 15.35 6.14 -19.23
CA PHE A 205 14.65 4.95 -18.71
C PHE A 205 13.13 5.20 -18.62
N TYR A 206 12.69 6.34 -18.10
CA TYR A 206 11.28 6.67 -17.96
C TYR A 206 10.54 6.69 -19.30
N ARG A 207 11.13 7.27 -20.34
CA ARG A 207 10.56 7.28 -21.70
C ARG A 207 10.41 5.87 -22.28
N GLU A 208 11.44 5.04 -22.14
CA GLU A 208 11.41 3.64 -22.59
C GLU A 208 10.35 2.83 -21.84
N TRP A 209 10.27 3.01 -20.53
CA TRP A 209 9.29 2.37 -19.68
C TRP A 209 7.85 2.77 -20.06
N GLN A 210 7.56 4.06 -20.27
CA GLN A 210 6.24 4.51 -20.72
C GLN A 210 5.84 3.87 -22.06
N GLN A 211 6.73 3.78 -23.02
CA GLN A 211 6.47 3.14 -24.30
C GLN A 211 6.14 1.64 -24.13
N SER A 212 6.86 0.95 -23.24
CA SER A 212 6.63 -0.47 -22.96
C SER A 212 5.30 -0.75 -22.26
N GLU A 213 4.90 0.11 -21.32
CA GLU A 213 3.61 -0.01 -20.61
C GLU A 213 2.42 0.27 -21.54
N TYR A 214 2.54 1.24 -22.43
CA TYR A 214 1.51 1.49 -23.46
C TYR A 214 1.27 0.26 -24.33
N THR A 215 2.33 -0.45 -24.70
CA THR A 215 2.25 -1.68 -25.50
C THR A 215 1.64 -2.86 -24.72
N LYS A 216 1.94 -3.00 -23.42
CA LYS A 216 1.39 -4.07 -22.56
C LYS A 216 -0.09 -3.90 -22.24
N ASN A 217 -0.56 -2.66 -22.06
CA ASN A 217 -1.95 -2.37 -21.74
C ASN A 217 -2.92 -2.66 -22.90
N SER A 218 -2.43 -2.83 -24.12
CA SER A 218 -3.23 -3.22 -25.28
C SER A 218 -3.56 -4.72 -25.34
N SER A 219 -3.06 -5.56 -24.42
CA SER A 219 -3.28 -7.01 -24.38
C SER A 219 -4.37 -7.41 -23.38
N PRO A 220 -5.29 -8.39 -23.70
CA PRO A 220 -6.36 -8.78 -22.78
C PRO A 220 -5.82 -9.42 -21.50
N ARG A 221 -6.20 -8.88 -20.32
CA ARG A 221 -5.85 -9.44 -19.00
C ARG A 221 -6.71 -10.65 -18.67
N GLY A 222 -6.11 -11.73 -18.10
CA GLY A 222 -6.77 -12.97 -17.73
C GLY A 222 -7.87 -12.80 -16.64
N ARG A 223 -8.83 -13.74 -16.59
CA ARG A 223 -9.92 -13.80 -15.60
C ARG A 223 -9.36 -14.13 -14.22
N GLY A 224 -9.65 -13.30 -13.22
CA GLY A 224 -9.38 -13.59 -11.81
C GLY A 224 -10.41 -14.53 -11.17
N ASP A 225 -10.01 -15.28 -10.12
CA ASP A 225 -10.89 -16.18 -9.37
C ASP A 225 -11.85 -15.39 -8.46
N TYR A 226 -13.16 -15.60 -8.65
CA TYR A 226 -14.23 -14.90 -7.93
C TYR A 226 -14.17 -15.12 -6.40
N TYR A 227 -13.94 -16.36 -5.96
CA TYR A 227 -13.96 -16.72 -4.53
C TYR A 227 -12.74 -16.18 -3.77
N MET A 228 -11.57 -16.16 -4.40
CA MET A 228 -10.35 -15.58 -3.81
C MET A 228 -10.46 -14.06 -3.62
N ASN A 229 -11.28 -13.38 -4.43
CA ASN A 229 -11.43 -11.92 -4.40
C ASN A 229 -12.47 -11.44 -3.37
N GLN A 230 -13.38 -12.29 -2.89
CA GLN A 230 -14.42 -11.87 -1.94
C GLN A 230 -13.86 -11.44 -0.59
N ASN A 231 -12.91 -12.19 -0.03
CA ASN A 231 -12.26 -11.85 1.24
C ASN A 231 -11.47 -10.53 1.16
N LEU A 232 -10.90 -10.22 0.00
CA LEU A 232 -10.17 -8.97 -0.24
C LEU A 232 -11.12 -7.76 -0.35
N ARG A 233 -12.34 -7.95 -0.86
CA ARG A 233 -13.31 -6.86 -1.06
C ARG A 233 -13.86 -6.27 0.24
N ILE A 234 -14.01 -7.12 1.26
CA ILE A 234 -14.59 -6.74 2.55
C ILE A 234 -13.48 -6.45 3.57
N GLY A 235 -12.27 -6.99 3.35
CA GLY A 235 -11.20 -7.03 4.34
C GLY A 235 -11.45 -8.08 5.42
N ARG A 236 -10.39 -8.78 5.82
CA ARG A 236 -10.46 -9.84 6.83
C ARG A 236 -10.99 -9.32 8.16
N ARG A 237 -10.43 -8.22 8.66
CA ARG A 237 -10.76 -7.61 9.95
C ARG A 237 -12.23 -7.15 10.02
N PHE A 238 -12.74 -6.55 8.94
CA PHE A 238 -14.14 -6.16 8.89
C PHE A 238 -15.07 -7.36 8.86
N GLY A 239 -14.73 -8.42 8.09
CA GLY A 239 -15.48 -9.67 8.04
C GLY A 239 -15.53 -10.37 9.39
N GLU A 240 -14.42 -10.44 10.13
CA GLU A 240 -14.34 -11.00 11.48
C GLU A 240 -15.24 -10.23 12.47
N ALA A 241 -15.22 -8.90 12.42
CA ALA A 241 -16.08 -8.07 13.27
C ALA A 241 -17.58 -8.29 12.99
N LEU A 242 -17.97 -8.39 11.71
CA LEU A 242 -19.35 -8.72 11.36
C LEU A 242 -19.78 -10.08 11.90
N VAL A 243 -18.95 -11.11 11.74
CA VAL A 243 -19.25 -12.47 12.28
C VAL A 243 -19.39 -12.45 13.79
N GLN A 244 -18.59 -11.68 14.51
CA GLN A 244 -18.69 -11.54 15.96
C GLN A 244 -19.99 -10.83 16.38
N LEU A 245 -20.39 -9.76 15.69
CA LEU A 245 -21.67 -9.08 15.91
C LEU A 245 -22.84 -10.04 15.76
N PHE A 246 -22.92 -10.77 14.65
CA PHE A 246 -23.99 -11.75 14.41
C PHE A 246 -24.01 -12.90 15.43
N ARG A 247 -22.85 -13.30 15.97
CA ARG A 247 -22.80 -14.32 17.03
C ARG A 247 -23.35 -13.80 18.35
N LYS A 248 -23.07 -12.54 18.73
CA LYS A 248 -23.60 -11.92 19.95
C LYS A 248 -25.10 -11.73 19.90
N GLU A 249 -25.68 -11.33 18.77
CA GLU A 249 -27.13 -11.18 18.59
C GLU A 249 -27.89 -12.51 18.68
N LYS A 250 -27.24 -13.64 18.33
CA LYS A 250 -27.83 -14.97 18.40
C LYS A 250 -27.70 -15.66 19.77
N THR A 251 -26.96 -15.08 20.72
CA THR A 251 -26.89 -15.63 22.09
C THR A 251 -28.10 -15.13 22.88
N PRO A 252 -29.07 -15.98 23.26
CA PRO A 252 -30.22 -15.52 24.03
C PRO A 252 -29.75 -14.97 25.38
N ILE A 253 -30.23 -13.80 25.72
CA ILE A 253 -30.07 -13.25 27.07
C ILE A 253 -30.73 -14.26 27.98
N GLN A 254 -29.96 -15.06 28.75
CA GLN A 254 -30.46 -15.81 29.87
C GLN A 254 -31.03 -14.79 30.86
N ARG A 255 -32.37 -14.61 30.85
CA ARG A 255 -33.04 -13.90 31.90
C ARG A 255 -32.85 -14.71 33.20
N HIS A 256 -32.02 -14.20 34.10
CA HIS A 256 -32.07 -14.61 35.49
C HIS A 256 -33.46 -14.22 35.99
N THR A 257 -34.35 -15.21 36.14
CA THR A 257 -35.52 -15.11 36.99
C THR A 257 -35.04 -15.46 38.38
N ASP A 258 -34.97 -14.40 39.21
CA ASP A 258 -34.93 -14.57 40.69
C ASP A 258 -36.28 -15.08 41.17
#